data_9115d5552be5ffebe338107ea04a36b8
#
_entry.id   9115d5552be5ffebe338107ea04a36b8
#
_cell.length_a   1.000
_cell.length_b   1.000
_cell.length_c   1.000
_cell.angle_alpha   90.00
_cell.angle_beta   90.00
_cell.angle_gamma   90.00
#
_symmetry.space_group_name_H-M   'P 1'
#
loop_
_entity.id
_entity.type
_entity.pdbx_description
1 polymer ?
#
loop_
_entity_poly.entity_id
_entity_poly.type
_entity_poly.pdbx_seq_one_letter_code
_entity_poly.pdbx_strand_id
1 'polypeptide(L)'
;RGIWHTAEKFRAAGRGSVSVAELVNELTRYFEDKKSFAEWDTPENQLADTLPAISRSNAWVAILNEMVNARRGTSLVSMGVLSFEYRKNDEAVLGFQDAFGLEQGDARALLELLAQDAVYSGAIDAGKDYTLTSAEREYIFFAPTAKKLVLLKTAENAKKSWISGWRGRKRTNGNYYPNSRMSRLMRALGLSEDDADALLCDYWENVFEAETEEFSLDANDFRINIGGLPSSKFYRCKKCGRITPYNVKNQCSSVKCSGVLETYDPLSASEGNHYARLYRSDRADPLYIKEHTAQLAKDQQTAYQEAFVQKKINAL
;
A
#
# COMPACT_ATOMS: atom_id res chain seq x y z
N ARG A 1 3.90 -0.63 -12.95
CA ARG A 1 4.59 0.25 -13.93
C ARG A 1 3.88 1.58 -14.06
N GLY A 2 2.58 1.61 -14.36
CA GLY A 2 1.84 2.86 -14.53
C GLY A 2 2.04 3.87 -13.41
N ILE A 3 1.89 3.47 -12.14
CA ILE A 3 2.13 4.35 -10.99
C ILE A 3 3.58 4.86 -10.95
N TRP A 4 4.56 4.03 -11.32
CA TRP A 4 5.97 4.44 -11.40
C TRP A 4 6.14 5.59 -12.41
N HIS A 5 5.67 5.39 -13.65
CA HIS A 5 5.78 6.42 -14.70
C HIS A 5 5.03 7.69 -14.34
N THR A 6 3.86 7.56 -13.72
CA THR A 6 3.10 8.72 -13.23
C THR A 6 3.85 9.46 -12.12
N ALA A 7 4.48 8.75 -11.19
CA ALA A 7 5.33 9.36 -10.16
C ALA A 7 6.56 10.07 -10.75
N GLU A 8 7.20 9.50 -11.78
CA GLU A 8 8.29 10.16 -12.50
C GLU A 8 7.84 11.43 -13.23
N LYS A 9 6.65 11.44 -13.82
CA LYS A 9 6.05 12.64 -14.44
C LYS A 9 5.84 13.75 -13.40
N PHE A 10 5.29 13.43 -12.23
CA PHE A 10 5.13 14.40 -11.14
C PHE A 10 6.48 14.91 -10.63
N ARG A 11 7.46 14.02 -10.49
CA ARG A 11 8.83 14.38 -10.09
C ARG A 11 9.48 15.34 -11.07
N ALA A 12 9.39 15.05 -12.36
CA ALA A 12 9.92 15.91 -13.42
C ALA A 12 9.26 17.30 -13.45
N ALA A 13 7.99 17.39 -13.05
CA ALA A 13 7.26 18.64 -12.89
C ALA A 13 7.51 19.34 -11.55
N GLY A 14 8.39 18.81 -10.68
CA GLY A 14 8.69 19.37 -9.35
C GLY A 14 7.54 19.24 -8.34
N ARG A 15 6.54 18.40 -8.62
CA ARG A 15 5.37 18.20 -7.77
C ARG A 15 5.67 17.15 -6.70
N GLY A 16 6.05 17.60 -5.51
CA GLY A 16 6.47 16.74 -4.40
C GLY A 16 5.31 16.06 -3.67
N SER A 17 4.10 16.60 -3.77
CA SER A 17 2.89 16.03 -3.14
C SER A 17 1.69 16.19 -4.05
N VAL A 18 0.87 15.15 -4.15
CA VAL A 18 -0.35 15.12 -4.97
C VAL A 18 -1.48 14.42 -4.20
N SER A 19 -2.73 14.69 -4.55
CA SER A 19 -3.87 13.95 -4.02
C SER A 19 -4.00 12.57 -4.67
N VAL A 20 -4.74 11.67 -4.03
CA VAL A 20 -5.08 10.37 -4.64
C VAL A 20 -5.88 10.57 -5.92
N ALA A 21 -6.83 11.52 -5.94
CA ALA A 21 -7.62 11.84 -7.13
C ALA A 21 -6.75 12.29 -8.32
N GLU A 22 -5.71 13.11 -8.06
CA GLU A 22 -4.76 13.52 -9.11
C GLU A 22 -3.96 12.34 -9.65
N LEU A 23 -3.48 11.45 -8.76
CA LEU A 23 -2.78 10.25 -9.19
C LEU A 23 -3.70 9.31 -9.99
N VAL A 24 -4.95 9.12 -9.56
CA VAL A 24 -5.96 8.33 -10.30
C VAL A 24 -6.16 8.90 -11.70
N ASN A 25 -6.35 10.21 -11.83
CA ASN A 25 -6.59 10.85 -13.12
C ASN A 25 -5.38 10.71 -14.08
N GLU A 26 -4.17 10.94 -13.60
CA GLU A 26 -2.97 10.78 -14.42
C GLU A 26 -2.70 9.32 -14.79
N LEU A 27 -2.95 8.40 -13.87
CA LEU A 27 -2.80 6.96 -14.12
C LEU A 27 -3.87 6.45 -15.10
N THR A 28 -5.10 6.96 -15.03
CA THR A 28 -6.16 6.68 -15.99
C THR A 28 -5.72 7.07 -17.41
N ARG A 29 -5.23 8.31 -17.58
CA ARG A 29 -4.70 8.78 -18.88
C ARG A 29 -3.55 7.90 -19.37
N TYR A 30 -2.62 7.54 -18.49
CA TYR A 30 -1.52 6.63 -18.86
C TYR A 30 -2.05 5.28 -19.38
N PHE A 31 -3.08 4.71 -18.75
CA PHE A 31 -3.66 3.45 -19.20
C PHE A 31 -4.43 3.59 -20.52
N GLU A 32 -5.13 4.71 -20.73
CA GLU A 32 -5.80 5.02 -21.99
C GLU A 32 -4.79 5.16 -23.12
N ASP A 33 -3.75 5.98 -22.95
CA ASP A 33 -2.71 6.24 -23.96
C ASP A 33 -1.98 4.94 -24.36
N LYS A 34 -1.73 4.06 -23.40
CA LYS A 34 -1.06 2.77 -23.62
C LYS A 34 -2.03 1.67 -24.05
N LYS A 35 -3.34 1.91 -24.07
CA LYS A 35 -4.40 0.89 -24.28
C LYS A 35 -4.17 -0.36 -23.40
N SER A 36 -3.76 -0.13 -22.13
CA SER A 36 -3.19 -1.18 -21.27
C SER A 36 -4.15 -2.32 -20.95
N PHE A 37 -5.46 -2.07 -21.01
CA PHE A 37 -6.52 -3.02 -20.69
C PHE A 37 -7.46 -3.26 -21.88
N ALA A 38 -7.06 -2.88 -23.07
CA ALA A 38 -7.78 -3.18 -24.29
C ALA A 38 -7.55 -4.66 -24.67
N GLU A 39 -8.62 -5.38 -24.95
CA GLU A 39 -8.49 -6.67 -25.59
C GLU A 39 -8.00 -6.46 -27.03
N TRP A 40 -7.10 -7.32 -27.50
CA TRP A 40 -6.38 -7.16 -28.75
C TRP A 40 -7.28 -7.19 -30.00
N ASP A 41 -8.48 -7.77 -29.89
CA ASP A 41 -9.48 -7.92 -30.95
C ASP A 41 -10.68 -6.97 -30.79
N THR A 42 -10.66 -6.06 -29.79
CA THR A 42 -11.76 -5.10 -29.57
C THR A 42 -11.79 -4.06 -30.71
N PRO A 43 -12.92 -3.91 -31.41
CA PRO A 43 -13.08 -2.89 -32.44
C PRO A 43 -12.85 -1.46 -31.88
N GLU A 44 -12.22 -0.57 -32.64
CA GLU A 44 -11.86 0.79 -32.17
C GLU A 44 -13.07 1.62 -31.70
N ASN A 45 -14.24 1.45 -32.33
CA ASN A 45 -15.47 2.13 -31.92
C ASN A 45 -15.97 1.67 -30.53
N GLN A 46 -15.82 0.39 -30.18
CA GLN A 46 -16.15 -0.14 -28.85
C GLN A 46 -15.09 0.22 -27.83
N LEU A 47 -13.83 0.29 -28.25
CA LEU A 47 -12.72 0.65 -27.39
C LEU A 47 -12.87 2.09 -26.88
N ALA A 48 -13.28 3.03 -27.72
CA ALA A 48 -13.50 4.42 -27.33
C ALA A 48 -14.53 4.57 -26.21
N ASP A 49 -15.55 3.72 -26.19
CA ASP A 49 -16.62 3.79 -25.18
C ASP A 49 -16.24 3.08 -23.86
N THR A 50 -15.45 2.00 -23.92
CA THR A 50 -15.15 1.16 -22.75
C THR A 50 -13.83 1.48 -22.07
N LEU A 51 -12.81 1.91 -22.82
CA LEU A 51 -11.45 2.12 -22.34
C LEU A 51 -11.36 3.14 -21.18
N PRO A 52 -12.07 4.28 -21.18
CA PRO A 52 -11.99 5.24 -20.08
C PRO A 52 -12.47 4.64 -18.75
N ALA A 53 -13.59 3.93 -18.76
CA ALA A 53 -14.15 3.31 -17.57
C ALA A 53 -13.24 2.20 -17.03
N ILE A 54 -12.73 1.32 -17.89
CA ILE A 54 -11.79 0.25 -17.53
C ILE A 54 -10.48 0.83 -17.00
N SER A 55 -9.94 1.85 -17.64
CA SER A 55 -8.70 2.50 -17.22
C SER A 55 -8.84 3.16 -15.86
N ARG A 56 -9.97 3.84 -15.59
CA ARG A 56 -10.25 4.46 -14.29
C ARG A 56 -10.41 3.40 -13.18
N SER A 57 -11.16 2.34 -13.44
CA SER A 57 -11.29 1.21 -12.51
C SER A 57 -9.93 0.63 -12.14
N ASN A 58 -9.11 0.30 -13.14
CA ASN A 58 -7.79 -0.26 -12.92
C ASN A 58 -6.83 0.73 -12.24
N ALA A 59 -6.99 2.03 -12.44
CA ALA A 59 -6.22 3.04 -11.72
C ALA A 59 -6.53 3.01 -10.21
N TRP A 60 -7.80 2.97 -9.82
CA TRP A 60 -8.20 2.80 -8.42
C TRP A 60 -7.68 1.50 -7.81
N VAL A 61 -7.89 0.39 -8.51
CA VAL A 61 -7.41 -0.93 -8.08
C VAL A 61 -5.91 -0.94 -7.86
N ALA A 62 -5.13 -0.38 -8.80
CA ALA A 62 -3.68 -0.31 -8.70
C ALA A 62 -3.22 0.52 -7.50
N ILE A 63 -3.83 1.67 -7.24
CA ILE A 63 -3.46 2.56 -6.13
C ILE A 63 -3.81 1.93 -4.79
N LEU A 64 -5.04 1.41 -4.63
CA LEU A 64 -5.45 0.75 -3.39
C LEU A 64 -4.60 -0.50 -3.11
N ASN A 65 -4.30 -1.28 -4.15
CA ASN A 65 -3.40 -2.43 -4.01
C ASN A 65 -2.00 -2.01 -3.56
N GLU A 66 -1.47 -0.91 -4.10
CA GLU A 66 -0.18 -0.36 -3.65
C GLU A 66 -0.23 0.10 -2.20
N MET A 67 -1.29 0.82 -1.78
CA MET A 67 -1.48 1.27 -0.39
C MET A 67 -1.52 0.10 0.59
N VAL A 68 -2.33 -0.91 0.33
CA VAL A 68 -2.52 -2.08 1.22
C VAL A 68 -1.26 -2.95 1.27
N ASN A 69 -0.53 -3.06 0.16
CA ASN A 69 0.64 -3.91 0.03
C ASN A 69 1.98 -3.16 0.16
N ALA A 70 1.98 -1.92 0.61
CA ALA A 70 3.17 -1.07 0.72
C ALA A 70 4.28 -1.64 1.63
N ARG A 71 3.99 -2.65 2.44
CA ARG A 71 5.01 -3.39 3.24
C ARG A 71 5.82 -4.41 2.45
N ARG A 72 5.40 -4.77 1.24
CA ARG A 72 6.12 -5.76 0.42
C ARG A 72 7.39 -5.13 -0.14
N GLY A 73 8.48 -5.90 -0.17
CA GLY A 73 9.77 -5.43 -0.71
C GLY A 73 9.74 -5.03 -2.19
N THR A 74 8.67 -5.39 -2.90
CA THR A 74 8.42 -5.04 -4.30
C THR A 74 7.51 -3.82 -4.47
N SER A 75 7.00 -3.23 -3.38
CA SER A 75 6.14 -2.05 -3.43
C SER A 75 6.91 -0.78 -3.79
N LEU A 76 6.24 0.20 -4.36
CA LEU A 76 6.82 1.50 -4.68
C LEU A 76 7.24 2.27 -3.42
N VAL A 77 6.51 2.08 -2.32
CA VAL A 77 6.86 2.64 -1.00
C VAL A 77 8.17 2.03 -0.49
N SER A 78 8.32 0.70 -0.58
CA SER A 78 9.55 0.03 -0.13
C SER A 78 10.76 0.32 -1.03
N MET A 79 10.53 0.81 -2.23
CA MET A 79 11.58 1.29 -3.15
C MET A 79 11.84 2.80 -3.02
N GLY A 80 11.08 3.50 -2.18
CA GLY A 80 11.22 4.94 -1.97
C GLY A 80 10.73 5.80 -3.14
N VAL A 81 9.86 5.28 -4.00
CA VAL A 81 9.31 6.00 -5.15
C VAL A 81 8.21 6.96 -4.76
N LEU A 82 7.39 6.55 -3.81
CA LEU A 82 6.31 7.35 -3.22
C LEU A 82 6.01 6.91 -1.79
N SER A 83 5.27 7.73 -1.06
CA SER A 83 4.69 7.37 0.23
C SER A 83 3.28 7.95 0.37
N PHE A 84 2.50 7.37 1.27
CA PHE A 84 1.14 7.81 1.57
C PHE A 84 1.11 8.49 2.93
N GLU A 85 0.44 9.60 3.05
CA GLU A 85 0.32 10.38 4.28
C GLU A 85 -1.16 10.70 4.53
N TYR A 86 -1.66 10.42 5.73
CA TYR A 86 -3.06 10.62 6.11
C TYR A 86 -3.26 12.07 6.56
N ARG A 87 -4.03 12.85 5.80
CA ARG A 87 -4.15 14.30 5.99
C ARG A 87 -4.76 14.71 7.33
N LYS A 88 -5.68 13.91 7.87
CA LYS A 88 -6.29 14.20 9.18
C LYS A 88 -5.28 14.15 10.33
N ASN A 89 -4.14 13.51 10.16
CA ASN A 89 -3.05 13.57 11.12
C ASN A 89 -2.48 14.97 11.32
N ASP A 90 -2.59 15.87 10.32
CA ASP A 90 -2.01 17.21 10.41
C ASP A 90 -2.57 18.02 11.59
N GLU A 91 -3.85 17.88 11.88
CA GLU A 91 -4.53 18.59 12.97
C GLU A 91 -4.22 17.95 14.33
N ALA A 92 -3.95 16.64 14.37
CA ALA A 92 -3.73 15.89 15.59
C ALA A 92 -2.27 15.99 16.12
N VAL A 93 -1.30 16.32 15.26
CA VAL A 93 0.15 16.27 15.61
C VAL A 93 0.48 17.06 16.88
N LEU A 94 -0.03 18.27 17.03
CA LEU A 94 0.27 19.12 18.18
C LEU A 94 -0.31 18.54 19.49
N GLY A 95 -1.57 18.08 19.46
CA GLY A 95 -2.19 17.45 20.62
C GLY A 95 -1.45 16.20 21.07
N PHE A 96 -1.03 15.33 20.13
CA PHE A 96 -0.26 14.13 20.45
C PHE A 96 1.16 14.43 20.92
N GLN A 97 1.79 15.50 20.38
CA GLN A 97 3.09 15.97 20.85
C GLN A 97 3.03 16.34 22.33
N ASP A 98 2.07 17.15 22.71
CA ASP A 98 1.91 17.64 24.09
C ASP A 98 1.48 16.51 25.05
N ALA A 99 0.52 15.69 24.65
CA ALA A 99 -0.01 14.63 25.50
C ALA A 99 1.02 13.52 25.81
N PHE A 100 1.92 13.22 24.87
CA PHE A 100 2.86 12.09 25.00
C PHE A 100 4.34 12.51 25.03
N GLY A 101 4.62 13.81 25.16
CA GLY A 101 5.99 14.35 25.30
C GLY A 101 6.88 14.00 24.11
N LEU A 102 6.34 14.00 22.89
CA LEU A 102 7.06 13.67 21.67
C LEU A 102 7.57 14.92 20.96
N GLU A 103 8.68 14.80 20.24
CA GLU A 103 9.04 15.82 19.25
C GLU A 103 8.03 15.80 18.08
N GLN A 104 7.79 16.95 17.45
CA GLN A 104 6.80 17.08 16.37
C GLN A 104 7.02 16.08 15.24
N GLY A 105 8.27 15.84 14.86
CA GLY A 105 8.62 14.87 13.83
C GLY A 105 8.29 13.43 14.22
N ASP A 106 8.54 13.06 15.47
CA ASP A 106 8.23 11.73 16.02
C ASP A 106 6.70 11.53 16.17
N ALA A 107 5.98 12.58 16.67
CA ALA A 107 4.52 12.54 16.76
C ALA A 107 3.88 12.32 15.37
N ARG A 108 4.28 13.11 14.37
CA ARG A 108 3.82 12.94 12.99
C ARG A 108 4.11 11.53 12.47
N ALA A 109 5.33 11.04 12.59
CA ALA A 109 5.71 9.71 12.10
C ALA A 109 4.95 8.60 12.83
N LEU A 110 4.63 8.77 14.12
CA LEU A 110 3.82 7.84 14.88
C LEU A 110 2.39 7.78 14.36
N LEU A 111 1.73 8.93 14.19
CA LEU A 111 0.37 9.01 13.67
C LEU A 111 0.28 8.40 12.26
N GLU A 112 1.27 8.66 11.41
CA GLU A 112 1.34 8.04 10.08
C GLU A 112 1.51 6.52 10.16
N LEU A 113 2.33 6.00 11.06
CA LEU A 113 2.45 4.55 11.26
C LEU A 113 1.14 3.92 11.72
N LEU A 114 0.35 4.61 12.54
CA LEU A 114 -0.96 4.14 12.99
C LEU A 114 -1.97 4.12 11.84
N ALA A 115 -2.08 5.19 11.05
CA ALA A 115 -2.94 5.23 9.87
C ALA A 115 -2.56 4.14 8.86
N GLN A 116 -1.27 4.02 8.55
CA GLN A 116 -0.78 2.98 7.63
C GLN A 116 -1.03 1.56 8.14
N ASP A 117 -1.03 1.34 9.44
CA ASP A 117 -1.34 0.02 10.00
C ASP A 117 -2.82 -0.35 9.80
N ALA A 118 -3.73 0.63 9.82
CA ALA A 118 -5.12 0.44 9.42
C ALA A 118 -5.24 0.09 7.93
N VAL A 119 -4.56 0.83 7.06
CA VAL A 119 -4.50 0.57 5.61
C VAL A 119 -3.97 -0.84 5.32
N TYR A 120 -2.85 -1.22 5.92
CA TYR A 120 -2.26 -2.56 5.74
C TYR A 120 -3.13 -3.69 6.28
N SER A 121 -4.02 -3.39 7.20
CA SER A 121 -5.05 -4.33 7.64
C SER A 121 -6.18 -4.48 6.61
N GLY A 122 -6.23 -3.63 5.58
CA GLY A 122 -7.25 -3.60 4.54
C GLY A 122 -8.49 -2.80 4.92
N ALA A 123 -8.42 -1.94 5.95
CA ALA A 123 -9.52 -1.06 6.36
C ALA A 123 -9.48 0.25 5.57
N ILE A 124 -9.59 0.17 4.26
CA ILE A 124 -9.59 1.31 3.35
C ILE A 124 -10.50 1.02 2.15
N ASP A 125 -11.12 2.05 1.61
CA ASP A 125 -11.86 2.01 0.34
C ASP A 125 -11.62 3.28 -0.49
N ALA A 126 -12.26 3.38 -1.65
CA ALA A 126 -12.14 4.51 -2.55
C ALA A 126 -13.15 5.64 -2.25
N GLY A 127 -13.84 5.57 -1.11
CA GLY A 127 -14.85 6.55 -0.71
C GLY A 127 -16.02 6.63 -1.70
N LYS A 128 -16.41 7.85 -2.03
CA LYS A 128 -17.54 8.12 -2.95
C LYS A 128 -17.15 8.05 -4.43
N ASP A 129 -15.86 8.08 -4.74
CA ASP A 129 -15.37 8.24 -6.11
C ASP A 129 -15.35 6.94 -6.91
N TYR A 130 -15.28 5.81 -6.23
CA TYR A 130 -15.30 4.52 -6.86
C TYR A 130 -15.79 3.40 -5.91
N THR A 131 -16.67 2.55 -6.41
CA THR A 131 -17.16 1.38 -5.67
C THR A 131 -16.50 0.12 -6.20
N LEU A 132 -15.66 -0.51 -5.37
CA LEU A 132 -14.98 -1.75 -5.72
C LEU A 132 -15.99 -2.89 -5.92
N THR A 133 -15.84 -3.64 -6.99
CA THR A 133 -16.52 -4.92 -7.19
C THR A 133 -16.02 -6.00 -6.24
N SER A 134 -16.75 -7.10 -6.10
CA SER A 134 -16.30 -8.24 -5.27
C SER A 134 -14.98 -8.85 -5.77
N ALA A 135 -14.78 -8.93 -7.09
CA ALA A 135 -13.54 -9.44 -7.68
C ALA A 135 -12.34 -8.52 -7.41
N GLU A 136 -12.53 -7.20 -7.52
CA GLU A 136 -11.48 -6.23 -7.19
C GLU A 136 -11.13 -6.25 -5.71
N ARG A 137 -12.13 -6.39 -4.82
CA ARG A 137 -11.90 -6.55 -3.38
C ARG A 137 -11.11 -7.82 -3.09
N GLU A 138 -11.45 -8.92 -3.73
CA GLU A 138 -10.72 -10.19 -3.57
C GLU A 138 -9.27 -10.05 -4.03
N TYR A 139 -9.04 -9.36 -5.16
CA TYR A 139 -7.70 -9.10 -5.66
C TYR A 139 -6.86 -8.22 -4.71
N ILE A 140 -7.43 -7.14 -4.17
CA ILE A 140 -6.70 -6.20 -3.29
C ILE A 140 -6.55 -6.75 -1.88
N PHE A 141 -7.63 -7.28 -1.30
CA PHE A 141 -7.73 -7.60 0.12
C PHE A 141 -7.72 -9.10 0.42
N PHE A 142 -7.68 -9.94 -0.60
CA PHE A 142 -7.86 -11.41 -0.48
C PHE A 142 -9.17 -11.79 0.22
N ALA A 143 -10.21 -10.97 0.06
CA ALA A 143 -11.54 -11.18 0.60
C ALA A 143 -12.60 -10.44 -0.23
N PRO A 144 -13.75 -11.10 -0.57
CA PRO A 144 -14.79 -10.51 -1.42
C PRO A 144 -15.57 -9.39 -0.73
N THR A 145 -15.46 -9.27 0.59
CA THR A 145 -16.17 -8.28 1.39
C THR A 145 -15.24 -7.19 1.91
N ALA A 146 -15.79 -5.97 2.08
CA ALA A 146 -15.06 -4.87 2.71
C ALA A 146 -14.61 -5.26 4.12
N LYS A 147 -13.39 -4.92 4.46
CA LYS A 147 -12.85 -5.12 5.79
C LYS A 147 -13.02 -3.85 6.61
N LYS A 148 -13.45 -4.02 7.85
CA LYS A 148 -13.67 -2.93 8.80
C LYS A 148 -12.78 -3.09 10.01
N LEU A 149 -12.25 -1.98 10.51
CA LEU A 149 -11.68 -1.91 11.86
C LEU A 149 -12.80 -1.78 12.88
N VAL A 150 -12.56 -2.27 14.07
CA VAL A 150 -13.40 -2.04 15.25
C VAL A 150 -12.49 -1.65 16.40
N LEU A 151 -12.97 -0.87 17.34
CA LEU A 151 -12.15 -0.43 18.47
C LEU A 151 -11.67 -1.64 19.29
N LEU A 152 -12.58 -2.53 19.65
CA LEU A 152 -12.29 -3.75 20.40
C LEU A 152 -12.97 -4.95 19.75
N LYS A 153 -12.20 -5.96 19.36
CA LYS A 153 -12.72 -7.24 18.86
C LYS A 153 -12.58 -8.32 19.93
N THR A 154 -13.71 -8.82 20.41
CA THR A 154 -13.80 -9.96 21.32
C THR A 154 -14.23 -11.22 20.57
N ALA A 155 -14.12 -12.39 21.21
CA ALA A 155 -14.61 -13.64 20.63
C ALA A 155 -16.14 -13.66 20.49
N GLU A 156 -16.84 -12.94 21.36
CA GLU A 156 -18.31 -12.90 21.44
C GLU A 156 -18.93 -12.00 20.38
N ASN A 157 -18.27 -10.86 20.04
CA ASN A 157 -18.80 -9.88 19.08
C ASN A 157 -18.20 -9.96 17.69
N ALA A 158 -17.33 -10.96 17.43
CA ALA A 158 -16.59 -11.03 16.17
C ALA A 158 -17.46 -11.32 14.95
N LYS A 159 -17.56 -10.36 14.02
CA LYS A 159 -18.15 -10.54 12.68
C LYS A 159 -17.08 -10.95 11.67
N LYS A 160 -17.46 -11.65 10.58
CA LYS A 160 -16.53 -12.08 9.51
C LYS A 160 -15.88 -10.90 8.79
N SER A 161 -16.60 -9.76 8.66
CA SER A 161 -16.11 -8.52 8.05
C SER A 161 -15.06 -7.80 8.89
N TRP A 162 -14.91 -8.12 10.16
CA TRP A 162 -13.97 -7.46 11.04
C TRP A 162 -12.56 -8.04 10.91
N ILE A 163 -11.60 -7.19 10.63
CA ILE A 163 -10.20 -7.61 10.45
C ILE A 163 -9.54 -7.86 11.79
N SER A 164 -9.53 -6.83 12.65
CA SER A 164 -8.90 -6.86 13.96
C SER A 164 -9.42 -5.71 14.82
N GLY A 165 -9.35 -5.83 16.14
CA GLY A 165 -9.54 -4.69 17.01
C GLY A 165 -8.42 -3.66 16.84
N TRP A 166 -8.76 -2.38 16.89
CA TRP A 166 -7.80 -1.28 16.85
C TRP A 166 -6.80 -1.36 18.02
N ARG A 167 -7.30 -1.62 19.20
CA ARG A 167 -6.52 -1.86 20.44
C ARG A 167 -5.71 -3.16 20.41
N GLY A 168 -5.96 -4.04 19.45
CA GLY A 168 -5.30 -5.32 19.33
C GLY A 168 -6.05 -6.45 20.06
N ARG A 169 -5.44 -7.64 20.11
CA ARG A 169 -5.99 -8.83 20.75
C ARG A 169 -5.08 -9.28 21.89
N LYS A 170 -5.67 -9.54 23.05
CA LYS A 170 -4.97 -10.16 24.18
C LYS A 170 -4.92 -11.68 24.03
N ARG A 171 -3.86 -12.28 24.56
CA ARG A 171 -3.73 -13.72 24.79
C ARG A 171 -4.55 -14.13 26.00
N THR A 172 -4.72 -15.42 26.21
CA THR A 172 -5.38 -15.98 27.40
C THR A 172 -4.72 -15.59 28.73
N ASN A 173 -3.42 -15.29 28.72
CA ASN A 173 -2.68 -14.82 29.91
C ASN A 173 -2.78 -13.28 30.12
N GLY A 174 -3.68 -12.59 29.44
CA GLY A 174 -3.90 -11.16 29.57
C GLY A 174 -2.94 -10.26 28.75
N ASN A 175 -1.81 -10.77 28.29
CA ASN A 175 -0.83 -9.98 27.53
C ASN A 175 -1.24 -9.80 26.06
N TYR A 176 -0.90 -8.66 25.46
CA TYR A 176 -1.08 -8.45 24.03
C TYR A 176 -0.15 -9.34 23.18
N TYR A 177 -0.61 -9.68 21.98
CA TYR A 177 0.27 -10.33 21.02
C TYR A 177 1.43 -9.39 20.64
N PRO A 178 2.68 -9.90 20.48
CA PRO A 178 3.86 -9.07 20.20
C PRO A 178 3.76 -8.20 18.93
N ASN A 179 2.91 -8.59 18.00
CA ASN A 179 2.66 -7.86 16.75
C ASN A 179 1.46 -6.90 16.82
N SER A 180 0.79 -6.79 17.96
CA SER A 180 -0.29 -5.82 18.16
C SER A 180 0.24 -4.38 18.14
N ARG A 181 -0.65 -3.43 17.88
CA ARG A 181 -0.35 -1.99 17.99
C ARG A 181 0.08 -1.64 19.40
N MET A 182 -0.65 -2.12 20.39
CA MET A 182 -0.32 -1.97 21.80
C MET A 182 1.13 -2.35 22.11
N SER A 183 1.53 -3.59 21.79
CA SER A 183 2.90 -4.06 22.06
C SER A 183 3.97 -3.27 21.29
N ARG A 184 3.64 -2.73 20.11
CA ARG A 184 4.56 -1.89 19.34
C ARG A 184 4.74 -0.52 19.98
N LEU A 185 3.65 0.12 20.43
CA LEU A 185 3.69 1.41 21.11
C LEU A 185 4.44 1.34 22.43
N MET A 186 4.11 0.37 23.27
CA MET A 186 4.80 0.15 24.55
C MET A 186 6.32 -0.02 24.34
N ARG A 187 6.72 -0.79 23.35
CA ARG A 187 8.14 -1.04 23.06
C ARG A 187 8.84 0.16 22.43
N ALA A 188 8.21 0.81 21.43
CA ALA A 188 8.85 1.89 20.66
C ALA A 188 8.95 3.20 21.44
N LEU A 189 7.97 3.47 22.28
CA LEU A 189 7.87 4.72 23.04
C LEU A 189 8.17 4.54 24.52
N GLY A 190 8.25 3.31 25.02
CA GLY A 190 8.39 3.01 26.45
C GLY A 190 7.14 3.32 27.26
N LEU A 191 5.95 3.32 26.62
CA LEU A 191 4.67 3.60 27.27
C LEU A 191 4.23 2.44 28.16
N SER A 192 3.48 2.75 29.22
CA SER A 192 2.71 1.79 29.96
C SER A 192 1.57 1.22 29.11
N GLU A 193 0.90 0.16 29.56
CA GLU A 193 -0.27 -0.38 28.87
C GLU A 193 -1.40 0.66 28.82
N ASP A 194 -1.62 1.37 29.94
CA ASP A 194 -2.68 2.37 30.04
C ASP A 194 -2.43 3.58 29.14
N ASP A 195 -1.19 4.08 29.07
CA ASP A 195 -0.84 5.20 28.18
C ASP A 195 -0.94 4.80 26.70
N ALA A 196 -0.50 3.60 26.36
CA ALA A 196 -0.62 3.10 24.98
C ALA A 196 -2.09 2.86 24.58
N ASP A 197 -2.92 2.46 25.51
CA ASP A 197 -4.37 2.31 25.33
C ASP A 197 -5.05 3.67 25.15
N ALA A 198 -4.73 4.62 26.02
CA ALA A 198 -5.22 6.00 25.93
C ALA A 198 -4.87 6.63 24.57
N LEU A 199 -3.63 6.46 24.11
CA LEU A 199 -3.19 6.93 22.80
C LEU A 199 -4.02 6.32 21.64
N LEU A 200 -4.29 5.03 21.68
CA LEU A 200 -5.08 4.38 20.64
C LEU A 200 -6.56 4.78 20.68
N CYS A 201 -7.13 5.00 21.88
CA CYS A 201 -8.49 5.51 22.02
C CYS A 201 -8.60 6.94 21.51
N ASP A 202 -7.68 7.81 21.92
CA ASP A 202 -7.64 9.20 21.46
C ASP A 202 -7.50 9.30 19.93
N TYR A 203 -6.64 8.46 19.34
CA TYR A 203 -6.52 8.40 17.88
C TYR A 203 -7.82 7.93 17.21
N TRP A 204 -8.51 6.98 17.78
CA TRP A 204 -9.79 6.47 17.28
C TRP A 204 -10.88 7.53 17.30
N GLU A 205 -11.00 8.24 18.41
CA GLU A 205 -12.04 9.24 18.65
C GLU A 205 -11.78 10.54 17.90
N ASN A 206 -10.55 11.05 17.93
CA ASN A 206 -10.23 12.39 17.48
C ASN A 206 -9.58 12.48 16.09
N VAL A 207 -8.98 11.38 15.59
CA VAL A 207 -8.34 11.37 14.26
C VAL A 207 -9.17 10.60 13.25
N PHE A 208 -9.62 9.42 13.62
CA PHE A 208 -10.54 8.67 12.74
C PHE A 208 -11.96 9.22 12.80
N GLU A 209 -12.32 9.96 13.86
CA GLU A 209 -13.69 10.42 14.08
C GLU A 209 -14.71 9.30 13.88
N ALA A 210 -14.39 8.12 14.42
CA ALA A 210 -15.17 6.91 14.20
C ALA A 210 -16.46 6.93 15.03
N GLU A 211 -17.51 7.47 14.46
CA GLU A 211 -18.85 7.59 15.08
C GLU A 211 -19.53 6.22 15.31
N THR A 212 -19.06 5.18 14.61
CA THR A 212 -19.64 3.84 14.66
C THR A 212 -18.64 2.84 15.19
N GLU A 213 -19.14 1.66 15.61
CA GLU A 213 -18.25 0.54 16.02
C GLU A 213 -17.35 0.03 14.90
N GLU A 214 -17.69 0.31 13.64
CA GLU A 214 -16.97 -0.16 12.45
C GLU A 214 -16.43 1.02 11.66
N PHE A 215 -15.15 1.01 11.31
CA PHE A 215 -14.47 2.09 10.60
C PHE A 215 -13.67 1.59 9.37
N SER A 216 -13.65 2.40 8.33
CA SER A 216 -12.81 2.23 7.13
C SER A 216 -12.33 3.60 6.69
N LEU A 217 -11.05 3.71 6.36
CA LEU A 217 -10.46 4.95 5.83
C LEU A 217 -10.94 5.20 4.40
N ASP A 218 -11.11 6.48 4.06
CA ASP A 218 -11.28 6.91 2.67
C ASP A 218 -9.89 7.16 2.05
N ALA A 219 -9.60 6.56 0.91
CA ALA A 219 -8.35 6.77 0.20
C ALA A 219 -8.12 8.24 -0.20
N ASN A 220 -9.20 9.01 -0.38
CA ASN A 220 -9.11 10.43 -0.70
C ASN A 220 -8.62 11.29 0.47
N ASP A 221 -8.64 10.78 1.70
CA ASP A 221 -8.04 11.44 2.86
C ASP A 221 -6.52 11.33 2.89
N PHE A 222 -5.92 10.65 1.92
CA PHE A 222 -4.47 10.56 1.80
C PHE A 222 -3.91 11.53 0.77
N ARG A 223 -2.71 12.00 1.03
CA ARG A 223 -1.83 12.61 0.02
C ARG A 223 -0.69 11.66 -0.30
N ILE A 224 -0.15 11.81 -1.50
CA ILE A 224 0.93 10.98 -2.01
C ILE A 224 2.16 11.85 -2.16
N ASN A 225 3.21 11.53 -1.41
CA ASN A 225 4.48 12.23 -1.50
C ASN A 225 5.39 11.48 -2.48
N ILE A 226 5.96 12.22 -3.43
CA ILE A 226 6.80 11.66 -4.49
C ILE A 226 8.24 11.59 -4.01
N GLY A 227 8.81 10.40 -4.05
CA GLY A 227 10.19 10.14 -3.63
C GLY A 227 11.22 10.87 -4.47
N GLY A 228 12.35 11.24 -3.84
CA GLY A 228 13.43 11.96 -4.50
C GLY A 228 13.24 13.46 -4.61
N LEU A 229 12.22 14.02 -3.95
CA LEU A 229 12.02 15.45 -3.80
C LEU A 229 12.20 15.85 -2.31
N PRO A 230 12.52 17.11 -1.99
CA PRO A 230 12.78 17.54 -0.62
C PRO A 230 11.64 17.29 0.37
N SER A 231 10.41 17.24 -0.13
CA SER A 231 9.21 16.95 0.65
C SER A 231 9.10 15.49 1.10
N SER A 232 9.91 14.60 0.55
CA SER A 232 9.81 13.15 0.78
C SER A 232 11.10 12.61 1.39
N LYS A 233 11.04 12.21 2.65
CA LYS A 233 12.17 11.60 3.37
C LYS A 233 11.96 10.10 3.48
N PHE A 234 13.03 9.33 3.26
CA PHE A 234 13.05 7.90 3.47
C PHE A 234 14.18 7.49 4.40
N TYR A 235 13.96 6.39 5.06
CA TYR A 235 14.90 5.81 6.02
C TYR A 235 15.08 4.32 5.73
N ARG A 236 16.28 3.80 5.98
CA ARG A 236 16.60 2.40 5.85
C ARG A 236 17.02 1.82 7.19
N CYS A 237 16.50 0.67 7.55
CA CYS A 237 16.93 -0.03 8.74
C CYS A 237 18.27 -0.72 8.52
N LYS A 238 19.27 -0.42 9.37
CA LYS A 238 20.62 -1.04 9.31
C LYS A 238 20.61 -2.55 9.53
N LYS A 239 19.62 -3.08 10.25
CA LYS A 239 19.55 -4.49 10.59
C LYS A 239 18.77 -5.34 9.59
N CYS A 240 17.56 -4.89 9.19
CA CYS A 240 16.69 -5.69 8.32
C CYS A 240 16.56 -5.15 6.90
N GLY A 241 17.20 -4.02 6.57
CA GLY A 241 17.20 -3.41 5.25
C GLY A 241 15.86 -2.78 4.83
N ARG A 242 14.82 -2.81 5.70
CA ARG A 242 13.52 -2.22 5.37
C ARG A 242 13.64 -0.74 5.10
N ILE A 243 13.04 -0.28 4.02
CA ILE A 243 12.86 1.13 3.69
C ILE A 243 11.49 1.58 4.19
N THR A 244 11.41 2.76 4.78
CA THR A 244 10.18 3.34 5.32
C THR A 244 10.25 4.87 5.25
N PRO A 245 9.13 5.56 4.98
CA PRO A 245 9.07 7.02 5.09
C PRO A 245 8.88 7.50 6.54
N TYR A 246 8.62 6.60 7.49
CA TYR A 246 8.28 6.93 8.87
C TYR A 246 9.44 6.62 9.82
N ASN A 247 9.83 7.61 10.63
CA ASN A 247 10.92 7.48 11.58
C ASN A 247 10.47 7.98 12.95
N VAL A 248 10.23 7.06 13.88
CA VAL A 248 9.92 7.36 15.29
C VAL A 248 11.15 7.01 16.12
N LYS A 249 11.78 8.02 16.72
CA LYS A 249 12.98 7.88 17.58
C LYS A 249 14.08 7.01 16.96
N ASN A 250 14.27 7.07 15.65
CA ASN A 250 15.21 6.26 14.85
C ASN A 250 15.03 4.74 15.00
N GLN A 251 13.87 4.25 15.42
CA GLN A 251 13.64 2.83 15.60
C GLN A 251 12.91 2.20 14.40
N CYS A 252 13.32 0.99 14.04
CA CYS A 252 12.66 0.22 13.00
C CYS A 252 11.25 -0.22 13.43
N SER A 253 10.26 0.13 12.62
CA SER A 253 8.84 -0.22 12.87
C SER A 253 8.49 -1.69 12.61
N SER A 254 9.45 -2.51 12.15
CA SER A 254 9.22 -3.95 11.91
C SER A 254 9.08 -4.71 13.22
N VAL A 255 8.05 -5.54 13.32
CA VAL A 255 7.64 -6.25 14.55
C VAL A 255 8.75 -7.02 15.25
N LYS A 256 9.65 -7.64 14.48
CA LYS A 256 10.74 -8.48 15.00
C LYS A 256 12.12 -7.84 14.87
N CYS A 257 12.18 -6.53 14.61
CA CYS A 257 13.42 -5.83 14.38
C CYS A 257 13.68 -4.79 15.47
N SER A 258 14.89 -4.81 16.01
CA SER A 258 15.42 -3.80 16.96
C SER A 258 16.52 -2.95 16.30
N GLY A 259 16.47 -2.82 14.97
CA GLY A 259 17.49 -2.06 14.24
C GLY A 259 17.21 -0.56 14.28
N VAL A 260 18.26 0.22 14.02
CA VAL A 260 18.20 1.67 13.94
C VAL A 260 17.99 2.10 12.48
N LEU A 261 17.22 3.15 12.29
CA LEU A 261 16.98 3.77 10.99
C LEU A 261 18.10 4.77 10.66
N GLU A 262 18.49 4.82 9.41
CA GLU A 262 19.36 5.85 8.83
C GLU A 262 18.67 6.50 7.64
N THR A 263 19.01 7.75 7.35
CA THR A 263 18.52 8.46 6.16
C THR A 263 18.90 7.70 4.91
N TYR A 264 17.96 7.57 3.99
CA TYR A 264 18.12 6.81 2.75
C TYR A 264 17.70 7.66 1.55
N ASP A 265 18.56 7.69 0.53
CA ASP A 265 18.23 8.30 -0.76
C ASP A 265 17.77 7.21 -1.75
N PRO A 266 16.46 7.15 -2.06
CA PRO A 266 15.92 6.12 -2.93
C PRO A 266 16.37 6.27 -4.40
N LEU A 267 16.74 7.47 -4.84
CA LEU A 267 17.16 7.67 -6.23
C LEU A 267 18.54 7.09 -6.49
N SER A 268 19.52 7.38 -5.64
CA SER A 268 20.88 6.86 -5.78
C SER A 268 20.94 5.35 -5.67
N ALA A 269 20.06 4.75 -4.86
CA ALA A 269 20.02 3.30 -4.65
C ALA A 269 19.19 2.55 -5.69
N SER A 270 18.35 3.23 -6.47
CA SER A 270 17.43 2.58 -7.43
C SER A 270 18.15 1.95 -8.63
N GLU A 271 19.35 2.40 -8.98
CA GLU A 271 20.11 1.85 -10.12
C GLU A 271 20.52 0.38 -9.91
N GLY A 272 20.81 0.00 -8.67
CA GLY A 272 21.13 -1.39 -8.30
C GLY A 272 19.90 -2.28 -8.02
N ASN A 273 18.72 -1.71 -7.94
CA ASN A 273 17.51 -2.45 -7.56
C ASN A 273 16.88 -3.14 -8.78
N HIS A 274 16.79 -4.48 -8.74
CA HIS A 274 16.20 -5.29 -9.81
C HIS A 274 14.76 -4.88 -10.13
N TYR A 275 13.92 -4.68 -9.12
CA TYR A 275 12.51 -4.28 -9.31
C TYR A 275 12.39 -2.88 -9.87
N ALA A 276 13.22 -1.93 -9.44
CA ALA A 276 13.26 -0.59 -10.01
C ALA A 276 13.57 -0.62 -11.52
N ARG A 277 14.51 -1.49 -11.94
CA ARG A 277 14.80 -1.71 -13.37
C ARG A 277 13.61 -2.28 -14.12
N LEU A 278 12.89 -3.25 -13.53
CA LEU A 278 11.68 -3.83 -14.15
C LEU A 278 10.56 -2.80 -14.30
N TYR A 279 10.40 -1.91 -13.32
CA TYR A 279 9.38 -0.84 -13.39
C TYR A 279 9.73 0.24 -14.40
N ARG A 280 11.02 0.57 -14.56
CA ARG A 280 11.51 1.55 -15.55
C ARG A 280 11.48 1.04 -16.98
N SER A 281 11.59 -0.27 -17.18
CA SER A 281 11.60 -0.86 -18.52
C SER A 281 10.27 -0.61 -19.22
N ASP A 282 10.32 0.11 -20.35
CA ASP A 282 9.15 0.32 -21.21
C ASP A 282 8.74 -0.94 -22.00
N ARG A 283 9.60 -1.95 -22.01
CA ARG A 283 9.31 -3.24 -22.64
C ARG A 283 8.71 -4.19 -21.63
N ALA A 284 7.39 -4.40 -21.72
CA ALA A 284 6.85 -5.69 -21.36
C ALA A 284 7.29 -6.63 -22.50
N ASP A 285 8.23 -7.52 -22.24
CA ASP A 285 8.42 -8.62 -23.20
C ASP A 285 7.09 -9.36 -23.28
N PRO A 286 6.52 -9.50 -24.49
CA PRO A 286 5.27 -10.20 -24.65
C PRO A 286 5.43 -11.61 -24.09
N LEU A 287 4.55 -12.00 -23.17
CA LEU A 287 4.57 -13.32 -22.58
C LEU A 287 3.76 -14.26 -23.48
N TYR A 288 4.44 -14.98 -24.34
CA TYR A 288 3.86 -16.02 -25.18
C TYR A 288 3.81 -17.32 -24.40
N ILE A 289 2.64 -17.65 -23.86
CA ILE A 289 2.38 -18.89 -23.12
C ILE A 289 1.65 -19.85 -24.04
N LYS A 290 2.07 -21.12 -24.01
CA LYS A 290 1.31 -22.23 -24.60
C LYS A 290 1.03 -23.26 -23.53
N GLU A 291 -0.14 -23.84 -23.57
CA GLU A 291 -0.51 -24.91 -22.67
C GLU A 291 0.22 -26.20 -23.07
N HIS A 292 0.87 -26.84 -22.08
CA HIS A 292 1.52 -28.13 -22.27
C HIS A 292 0.86 -29.15 -21.35
N THR A 293 -0.29 -29.65 -21.76
CA THR A 293 -1.03 -30.69 -21.02
C THR A 293 -0.95 -32.03 -21.72
N ALA A 294 -1.17 -33.11 -20.97
CA ALA A 294 -1.27 -34.48 -21.52
C ALA A 294 -2.44 -34.66 -22.48
N GLN A 295 -3.33 -33.69 -22.61
CA GLN A 295 -4.48 -33.71 -23.52
C GLN A 295 -4.14 -33.24 -24.95
N LEU A 296 -2.99 -32.58 -25.13
CA LEU A 296 -2.55 -32.14 -26.45
C LEU A 296 -2.05 -33.33 -27.28
N ALA A 297 -2.28 -33.28 -28.58
CA ALA A 297 -1.72 -34.24 -29.50
C ALA A 297 -0.19 -34.22 -29.47
N LYS A 298 0.46 -35.36 -29.62
CA LYS A 298 1.91 -35.52 -29.42
C LYS A 298 2.76 -34.65 -30.33
N ASP A 299 2.31 -34.43 -31.56
CA ASP A 299 2.93 -33.51 -32.52
C ASP A 299 2.82 -32.04 -32.10
N GLN A 300 1.69 -31.62 -31.51
CA GLN A 300 1.55 -30.28 -30.94
C GLN A 300 2.44 -30.06 -29.70
N GLN A 301 2.56 -31.06 -28.82
CA GLN A 301 3.46 -31.02 -27.69
C GLN A 301 4.92 -30.83 -28.16
N THR A 302 5.34 -31.59 -29.16
CA THR A 302 6.68 -31.49 -29.75
C THR A 302 6.90 -30.12 -30.35
N ALA A 303 5.95 -29.61 -31.14
CA ALA A 303 6.04 -28.29 -31.75
C ALA A 303 6.14 -27.15 -30.69
N TYR A 304 5.41 -27.25 -29.57
CA TYR A 304 5.51 -26.25 -28.49
C TYR A 304 6.83 -26.35 -27.74
N GLN A 305 7.35 -27.57 -27.50
CA GLN A 305 8.68 -27.76 -26.92
C GLN A 305 9.78 -27.17 -27.81
N GLU A 306 9.73 -27.43 -29.11
CA GLU A 306 10.67 -26.83 -30.07
C GLU A 306 10.58 -25.30 -30.08
N ALA A 307 9.37 -24.74 -30.09
CA ALA A 307 9.14 -23.29 -30.05
C ALA A 307 9.68 -22.68 -28.73
N PHE A 308 9.58 -23.39 -27.61
CA PHE A 308 10.16 -22.96 -26.34
C PHE A 308 11.70 -22.99 -26.36
N VAL A 309 12.30 -24.08 -26.86
CA VAL A 309 13.75 -24.16 -27.02
C VAL A 309 14.29 -23.07 -27.97
N GLN A 310 13.54 -22.76 -29.03
CA GLN A 310 13.85 -21.70 -29.96
C GLN A 310 13.52 -20.29 -29.44
N LYS A 311 13.06 -20.14 -28.18
CA LYS A 311 12.69 -18.87 -27.54
C LYS A 311 11.57 -18.12 -28.27
N LYS A 312 10.73 -18.81 -29.03
CA LYS A 312 9.52 -18.26 -29.71
C LYS A 312 8.34 -18.13 -28.74
N ILE A 313 8.33 -18.93 -27.67
CA ILE A 313 7.41 -18.84 -26.56
C ILE A 313 8.21 -18.78 -25.25
N ASN A 314 7.65 -18.13 -24.24
CA ASN A 314 8.35 -17.82 -22.98
C ASN A 314 8.02 -18.81 -21.86
N ALA A 315 6.88 -19.49 -21.96
CA ALA A 315 6.44 -20.49 -21.00
C ALA A 315 5.65 -21.62 -21.68
N LEU A 316 5.75 -22.80 -21.09
CA LEU A 316 5.00 -24.00 -21.43
C LEU A 316 4.19 -24.47 -20.22
#